data_3dbf8e0024d39799e795a2c17a8a3b0f
#
_entry.id   3dbf8e0024d39799e795a2c17a8a3b0f
#
_cell.length_a   1.000
_cell.length_b   1.000
_cell.length_c   1.000
_cell.angle_alpha   90.00
_cell.angle_beta   90.00
_cell.angle_gamma   90.00
#
_symmetry.space_group_name_H-M   'P 1'
#
loop_
_entity.id
_entity.type
_entity.pdbx_description
1 polymer ?
#
loop_
_entity_poly.entity_id
_entity_poly.type
_entity_poly.pdbx_seq_one_letter_code
_entity_poly.pdbx_strand_id
1 'polypeptide(L)'
;MFGIFKKSKIVRKSDNLNDTTTKWFNGQKVKIKSGTSAPSTRRNQTRRPKNPTWFRETPLPVPSVEKKQMLISSSNGVSKVAILEGPTLVQYYSSENTGKSKVGNIYLGKVKNVLPGMEAAFVSFGEEKNGVLYVADIEGSTKNSKIENLLKADQEILVQVVKDAMGEKGARLTGQISLPGRYLVLIPNSKTKGISRRLADNERERLDKIIRKIKPNNFGVIVRTAAEGVSEESLKVDIEKLVEEWKTVSNYQSGDAPKLIHKEPDVSIKVIREHLNSTFKKVLIDKKSQHDQVKEYVKLTSPEILDIVDHYDDQLGLFERYHIEDQIKKALDRKVWLPSGGHLIIDRTEALTVIDVNTGKFVGKNSLEETVYELSLIHI
;
A
#
# COMPACT_ATOMS: atom_id res chain seq x y z
N MET A 1 29.24 19.49 -14.13
CA MET A 1 29.36 20.69 -13.26
C MET A 1 28.61 20.38 -11.97
N PHE A 2 29.32 19.96 -10.92
CA PHE A 2 28.75 19.53 -9.65
C PHE A 2 28.64 20.71 -8.69
N GLY A 3 27.43 21.03 -8.24
CA GLY A 3 27.17 22.02 -7.20
C GLY A 3 26.95 21.34 -5.84
N ILE A 4 27.91 21.51 -4.96
CA ILE A 4 27.91 20.95 -3.59
C ILE A 4 27.05 21.85 -2.69
N PHE A 5 25.95 21.33 -2.16
CA PHE A 5 25.21 21.97 -1.07
C PHE A 5 25.84 21.61 0.28
N LYS A 6 26.53 22.54 0.89
CA LYS A 6 27.01 22.45 2.29
C LYS A 6 25.87 22.74 3.27
N LYS A 7 25.61 21.78 4.18
CA LYS A 7 24.74 21.95 5.35
C LYS A 7 25.41 22.92 6.32
N SER A 8 24.78 24.07 6.63
CA SER A 8 25.19 24.95 7.72
C SER A 8 24.65 24.44 9.06
N LYS A 9 25.57 24.18 10.00
CA LYS A 9 25.27 23.92 11.42
C LYS A 9 24.87 25.24 12.08
N ILE A 10 23.70 25.26 12.74
CA ILE A 10 23.28 26.33 13.63
C ILE A 10 23.93 26.07 14.99
N VAL A 11 24.89 26.92 15.37
CA VAL A 11 25.44 26.94 16.74
C VAL A 11 24.68 28.04 17.49
N ARG A 12 23.98 27.65 18.57
CA ARG A 12 23.46 28.62 19.56
C ARG A 12 24.56 29.04 20.48
N LYS A 13 24.82 30.34 20.56
CA LYS A 13 25.58 30.97 21.66
C LYS A 13 24.74 32.09 22.27
N SER A 14 24.61 32.04 23.56
CA SER A 14 23.94 32.99 24.43
C SER A 14 24.81 34.24 24.69
N ASP A 15 24.13 35.35 24.96
CA ASP A 15 24.53 36.53 25.68
C ASP A 15 25.59 37.46 25.05
N ASN A 16 25.13 38.60 24.49
CA ASN A 16 25.44 39.94 25.04
C ASN A 16 24.76 41.04 24.20
N LEU A 17 24.21 42.02 24.93
CA LEU A 17 23.60 43.23 24.40
C LEU A 17 24.65 44.05 23.59
N ASN A 18 24.23 44.49 22.41
CA ASN A 18 24.89 45.38 21.43
C ASN A 18 25.39 44.67 20.16
N ASP A 19 24.47 44.04 19.43
CA ASP A 19 24.82 43.59 18.08
C ASP A 19 23.86 44.16 17.03
N THR A 20 24.43 44.98 16.16
CA THR A 20 23.82 45.39 14.90
C THR A 20 23.82 44.17 13.97
N THR A 21 22.66 43.52 13.78
CA THR A 21 22.51 42.40 12.84
C THR A 21 22.56 42.92 11.40
N THR A 22 23.57 42.49 10.65
CA THR A 22 23.69 42.75 9.22
C THR A 22 22.99 41.61 8.45
N LYS A 23 21.98 41.95 7.65
CA LYS A 23 21.36 41.00 6.74
C LYS A 23 21.65 41.37 5.28
N TRP A 24 21.82 40.33 4.45
CA TRP A 24 21.99 40.50 3.01
C TRP A 24 20.63 40.47 2.32
N PHE A 25 20.32 41.50 1.55
CA PHE A 25 19.17 41.57 0.65
C PHE A 25 19.67 41.95 -0.74
N ASN A 26 19.33 41.17 -1.75
CA ASN A 26 19.69 41.43 -3.16
C ASN A 26 21.13 41.82 -3.42
N GLY A 27 22.08 41.10 -2.79
CA GLY A 27 23.50 41.34 -3.03
C GLY A 27 24.10 42.57 -2.32
N GLN A 28 23.32 43.31 -1.54
CA GLN A 28 23.81 44.49 -0.77
C GLN A 28 23.70 44.27 0.74
N LYS A 29 24.72 44.79 1.46
CA LYS A 29 24.85 44.72 2.92
C LYS A 29 24.04 45.85 3.56
N VAL A 30 22.92 45.54 4.23
CA VAL A 30 22.08 46.51 4.94
C VAL A 30 22.27 46.34 6.44
N LYS A 31 22.70 47.43 7.12
CA LYS A 31 22.80 47.52 8.58
C LYS A 31 21.45 47.96 9.12
N ILE A 32 20.79 47.12 9.92
CA ILE A 32 19.54 47.47 10.61
C ILE A 32 19.91 47.88 12.05
N LYS A 33 19.72 49.15 12.40
CA LYS A 33 19.80 49.61 13.77
C LYS A 33 18.55 49.22 14.51
N SER A 34 18.67 48.55 15.65
CA SER A 34 17.57 48.31 16.58
C SER A 34 17.05 49.64 17.13
N GLY A 35 15.83 50.00 16.73
CA GLY A 35 15.17 51.22 17.20
C GLY A 35 14.75 51.07 18.66
N THR A 36 14.91 52.16 19.38
CA THR A 36 14.52 52.43 20.75
C THR A 36 13.09 52.06 21.04
N SER A 37 12.87 51.45 22.21
CA SER A 37 11.58 51.05 22.78
C SER A 37 10.60 52.21 22.85
N ALA A 38 9.49 52.11 22.15
CA ALA A 38 8.28 52.93 22.36
C ALA A 38 7.50 52.45 23.59
N PRO A 39 6.80 53.33 24.32
CA PRO A 39 6.14 53.00 25.55
C PRO A 39 4.98 52.04 25.30
N SER A 40 4.82 51.08 26.21
CA SER A 40 3.80 50.02 26.17
C SER A 40 2.41 50.63 26.39
N THR A 41 1.70 50.94 25.33
CA THR A 41 0.23 51.03 25.38
C THR A 41 -0.28 49.62 25.45
N ARG A 42 -0.94 49.26 26.55
CA ARG A 42 -1.71 48.02 26.69
C ARG A 42 -2.73 47.94 25.54
N ARG A 43 -2.35 47.31 24.46
CA ARG A 43 -3.25 46.93 23.39
C ARG A 43 -4.08 45.78 23.95
N ASN A 44 -5.37 46.01 24.18
CA ASN A 44 -6.35 44.95 24.39
C ASN A 44 -6.10 43.90 23.28
N GLN A 45 -5.59 42.76 23.69
CA GLN A 45 -5.56 41.59 22.84
C GLN A 45 -6.98 41.14 22.60
N THR A 46 -7.63 41.67 21.59
CA THR A 46 -8.77 41.00 20.99
C THR A 46 -8.28 39.63 20.60
N ARG A 47 -8.73 38.60 21.32
CA ARG A 47 -8.51 37.21 21.01
C ARG A 47 -8.85 37.04 19.53
N ARG A 48 -7.86 36.76 18.69
CA ARG A 48 -8.11 36.28 17.33
C ARG A 48 -9.11 35.12 17.47
N PRO A 49 -10.21 35.11 16.73
CA PRO A 49 -11.08 33.96 16.70
C PRO A 49 -10.22 32.76 16.33
N LYS A 50 -10.25 31.70 17.12
CA LYS A 50 -9.40 30.51 16.94
C LYS A 50 -9.65 29.76 15.62
N ASN A 51 -10.78 30.04 14.97
CA ASN A 51 -11.11 29.52 13.64
C ASN A 51 -11.71 30.65 12.80
N PRO A 52 -11.35 30.78 11.54
CA PRO A 52 -12.01 31.67 10.60
C PRO A 52 -13.52 31.33 10.56
N THR A 53 -14.38 32.34 10.47
CA THR A 53 -15.85 32.17 10.49
C THR A 53 -16.40 31.29 9.36
N TRP A 54 -15.59 31.01 8.32
CA TRP A 54 -15.91 30.10 7.22
C TRP A 54 -15.59 28.64 7.56
N PHE A 55 -14.81 28.36 8.61
CA PHE A 55 -14.61 27.02 9.15
C PHE A 55 -15.80 26.69 10.08
N ARG A 56 -17.01 26.68 9.55
CA ARG A 56 -18.09 25.98 10.21
C ARG A 56 -17.80 24.51 10.06
N GLU A 57 -17.59 23.83 11.18
CA GLU A 57 -17.73 22.40 11.31
C GLU A 57 -19.21 22.01 11.04
N THR A 58 -19.66 22.16 9.81
CA THR A 58 -20.71 21.29 9.34
C THR A 58 -20.00 19.94 9.19
N PRO A 59 -20.36 18.91 9.98
CA PRO A 59 -19.87 17.58 9.71
C PRO A 59 -20.15 17.35 8.23
N LEU A 60 -19.11 17.10 7.44
CA LEU A 60 -19.31 16.59 6.09
C LEU A 60 -20.28 15.43 6.25
N PRO A 61 -21.39 15.39 5.49
CA PRO A 61 -22.29 14.26 5.55
C PRO A 61 -21.40 13.04 5.39
N VAL A 62 -21.38 12.20 6.45
CA VAL A 62 -20.67 10.92 6.39
C VAL A 62 -21.27 10.25 5.17
N PRO A 63 -20.50 10.03 4.08
CA PRO A 63 -21.07 9.43 2.89
C PRO A 63 -21.70 8.14 3.37
N SER A 64 -22.98 7.95 3.09
CA SER A 64 -23.67 6.69 3.36
C SER A 64 -22.77 5.63 2.77
N VAL A 65 -22.22 4.73 3.61
CA VAL A 65 -21.28 3.70 3.15
C VAL A 65 -22.07 2.82 2.21
N GLU A 66 -22.03 3.15 0.92
CA GLU A 66 -22.68 2.32 -0.09
C GLU A 66 -22.01 0.95 -0.04
N LYS A 67 -22.84 -0.07 0.12
CA LYS A 67 -22.33 -1.44 0.17
C LYS A 67 -21.57 -1.75 -1.11
N LYS A 68 -20.37 -2.29 -0.97
CA LYS A 68 -19.47 -2.63 -2.08
C LYS A 68 -19.95 -3.83 -2.86
N GLN A 69 -19.57 -3.90 -4.13
CA GLN A 69 -19.74 -5.07 -5.00
C GLN A 69 -18.38 -5.43 -5.59
N MET A 70 -18.15 -6.72 -5.77
CA MET A 70 -16.97 -7.24 -6.45
C MET A 70 -17.40 -7.99 -7.71
N LEU A 71 -16.82 -7.64 -8.84
CA LEU A 71 -17.06 -8.29 -10.12
C LEU A 71 -15.77 -8.98 -10.56
N ILE A 72 -15.86 -10.26 -10.89
CA ILE A 72 -14.72 -11.06 -11.34
C ILE A 72 -15.04 -11.60 -12.72
N SER A 73 -14.25 -11.20 -13.70
CA SER A 73 -14.40 -11.63 -15.08
C SER A 73 -13.12 -12.31 -15.56
N SER A 74 -13.27 -13.41 -16.29
CA SER A 74 -12.13 -14.15 -16.84
C SER A 74 -12.34 -14.50 -18.31
N SER A 75 -11.46 -13.96 -19.16
CA SER A 75 -11.41 -14.29 -20.58
C SER A 75 -9.97 -14.51 -21.05
N ASN A 76 -9.75 -15.45 -21.95
CA ASN A 76 -8.45 -15.76 -22.57
C ASN A 76 -7.31 -15.97 -21.56
N GLY A 77 -7.59 -16.56 -20.39
CA GLY A 77 -6.59 -16.78 -19.34
C GLY A 77 -6.24 -15.55 -18.51
N VAL A 78 -6.91 -14.41 -18.75
CA VAL A 78 -6.76 -13.19 -17.99
C VAL A 78 -7.93 -13.04 -17.03
N SER A 79 -7.64 -12.95 -15.73
CA SER A 79 -8.63 -12.64 -14.70
C SER A 79 -8.61 -11.15 -14.39
N LYS A 80 -9.78 -10.54 -14.37
CA LYS A 80 -9.99 -9.11 -14.08
C LYS A 80 -10.94 -9.00 -12.89
N VAL A 81 -10.63 -8.13 -11.93
CA VAL A 81 -11.46 -7.89 -10.74
C VAL A 81 -11.75 -6.40 -10.62
N ALA A 82 -13.02 -6.06 -10.52
CA ALA A 82 -13.49 -4.69 -10.30
C ALA A 82 -14.24 -4.60 -8.96
N ILE A 83 -13.91 -3.58 -8.15
CA ILE A 83 -14.62 -3.27 -6.90
C ILE A 83 -15.39 -1.98 -7.13
N LEU A 84 -16.70 -2.02 -6.86
CA LEU A 84 -17.59 -0.89 -7.00
C LEU A 84 -18.13 -0.44 -5.64
N GLU A 85 -18.33 0.87 -5.49
CA GLU A 85 -19.17 1.49 -4.46
C GLU A 85 -20.39 2.09 -5.18
N GLY A 86 -21.56 1.51 -4.93
CA GLY A 86 -22.74 1.79 -5.76
C GLY A 86 -22.48 1.45 -7.24
N PRO A 87 -22.67 2.40 -8.16
CA PRO A 87 -22.36 2.21 -9.59
C PRO A 87 -20.91 2.55 -9.94
N THR A 88 -20.12 3.13 -9.02
CA THR A 88 -18.81 3.71 -9.30
C THR A 88 -17.69 2.69 -9.10
N LEU A 89 -16.83 2.55 -10.10
CA LEU A 89 -15.60 1.77 -10.01
C LEU A 89 -14.58 2.47 -9.11
N VAL A 90 -14.19 1.82 -8.01
CA VAL A 90 -13.19 2.37 -7.06
C VAL A 90 -11.84 1.66 -7.11
N GLN A 91 -11.82 0.39 -7.51
CA GLN A 91 -10.57 -0.37 -7.66
C GLN A 91 -10.69 -1.36 -8.83
N TYR A 92 -9.57 -1.54 -9.54
CA TYR A 92 -9.47 -2.47 -10.64
C TYR A 92 -8.15 -3.25 -10.59
N TYR A 93 -8.23 -4.55 -10.78
CA TYR A 93 -7.10 -5.47 -10.81
C TYR A 93 -7.17 -6.33 -12.06
N SER A 94 -6.04 -6.58 -12.71
CA SER A 94 -5.96 -7.43 -13.89
C SER A 94 -4.75 -8.35 -13.80
N SER A 95 -4.92 -9.61 -14.16
CA SER A 95 -3.80 -10.55 -14.31
C SER A 95 -3.05 -10.35 -15.63
N GLU A 96 -3.51 -9.49 -16.53
CA GLU A 96 -2.84 -9.17 -17.78
C GLU A 96 -1.41 -8.64 -17.54
N ASN A 97 -1.29 -7.77 -16.54
CA ASN A 97 0.00 -7.26 -16.06
C ASN A 97 0.60 -8.11 -14.94
N THR A 98 -0.20 -8.91 -14.22
CA THR A 98 0.22 -9.73 -13.08
C THR A 98 0.33 -11.21 -13.41
N GLY A 99 -0.22 -11.68 -14.57
CA GLY A 99 -0.11 -13.08 -15.00
C GLY A 99 1.32 -13.56 -15.24
N LYS A 100 2.24 -12.61 -15.43
CA LYS A 100 3.69 -12.82 -15.43
C LYS A 100 4.35 -12.43 -14.10
N SER A 101 3.59 -11.81 -13.17
CA SER A 101 4.11 -11.40 -11.87
C SER A 101 4.45 -12.62 -11.02
N LYS A 102 5.64 -12.59 -10.45
CA LYS A 102 6.14 -13.61 -9.51
C LYS A 102 6.04 -13.14 -8.06
N VAL A 103 5.54 -11.93 -7.82
CA VAL A 103 5.44 -11.35 -6.49
C VAL A 103 4.59 -12.22 -5.57
N GLY A 104 5.17 -12.60 -4.43
CA GLY A 104 4.58 -13.54 -3.46
C GLY A 104 5.05 -14.98 -3.63
N ASN A 105 5.48 -15.39 -4.83
CA ASN A 105 6.01 -16.73 -5.05
C ASN A 105 7.27 -16.97 -4.20
N ILE A 106 7.41 -18.20 -3.69
CA ILE A 106 8.55 -18.65 -2.90
C ILE A 106 9.32 -19.69 -3.70
N TYR A 107 10.62 -19.49 -3.80
CA TYR A 107 11.54 -20.35 -4.53
C TYR A 107 12.64 -20.86 -3.60
N LEU A 108 13.12 -22.04 -3.85
CA LEU A 108 14.45 -22.45 -3.45
C LEU A 108 15.41 -21.89 -4.50
N GLY A 109 16.17 -20.86 -4.11
CA GLY A 109 17.14 -20.21 -4.99
C GLY A 109 18.58 -20.65 -4.69
N LYS A 110 19.48 -20.43 -5.66
CA LYS A 110 20.91 -20.68 -5.52
C LYS A 110 21.69 -19.37 -5.62
N VAL A 111 22.45 -19.04 -4.60
CA VAL A 111 23.33 -17.85 -4.58
C VAL A 111 24.39 -17.96 -5.67
N LYS A 112 24.43 -17.00 -6.56
CA LYS A 112 25.46 -16.95 -7.64
C LYS A 112 26.65 -16.12 -7.24
N ASN A 113 26.41 -14.88 -6.82
CA ASN A 113 27.45 -13.93 -6.46
C ASN A 113 27.07 -13.21 -5.18
N VAL A 114 28.06 -13.02 -4.29
CA VAL A 114 27.94 -12.17 -3.11
C VAL A 114 28.76 -10.92 -3.36
N LEU A 115 28.15 -9.74 -3.18
CA LEU A 115 28.73 -8.43 -3.49
C LEU A 115 28.79 -7.56 -2.22
N PRO A 116 29.85 -7.63 -1.44
CA PRO A 116 29.98 -6.89 -0.18
C PRO A 116 29.82 -5.38 -0.35
N GLY A 117 30.39 -4.81 -1.41
CA GLY A 117 30.31 -3.37 -1.71
C GLY A 117 28.91 -2.85 -2.05
N MET A 118 27.97 -3.75 -2.35
CA MET A 118 26.55 -3.43 -2.60
C MET A 118 25.63 -3.91 -1.47
N GLU A 119 26.19 -4.58 -0.45
CA GLU A 119 25.41 -5.25 0.62
C GLU A 119 24.30 -6.16 0.07
N ALA A 120 24.58 -6.86 -1.05
CA ALA A 120 23.62 -7.64 -1.79
C ALA A 120 24.22 -8.93 -2.34
N ALA A 121 23.35 -9.91 -2.66
CA ALA A 121 23.69 -11.10 -3.39
C ALA A 121 22.79 -11.28 -4.61
N PHE A 122 23.33 -11.84 -5.70
CA PHE A 122 22.55 -12.31 -6.83
C PHE A 122 22.15 -13.77 -6.61
N VAL A 123 20.87 -14.07 -6.75
CA VAL A 123 20.30 -15.40 -6.54
C VAL A 123 19.60 -15.86 -7.81
N SER A 124 19.98 -17.02 -8.31
CA SER A 124 19.26 -17.73 -9.36
C SER A 124 18.03 -18.41 -8.73
N PHE A 125 16.84 -18.13 -9.22
CA PHE A 125 15.59 -18.67 -8.70
C PHE A 125 14.71 -19.32 -9.79
N GLY A 126 15.31 -19.66 -10.94
CA GLY A 126 14.65 -20.36 -12.04
C GLY A 126 14.09 -19.44 -13.12
N GLU A 127 14.35 -18.14 -13.02
CA GLU A 127 14.01 -17.16 -14.06
C GLU A 127 15.25 -16.77 -14.87
N GLU A 128 15.03 -16.16 -16.03
CA GLU A 128 16.10 -15.76 -16.95
C GLU A 128 17.11 -14.80 -16.31
N LYS A 129 16.63 -13.85 -15.51
CA LYS A 129 17.45 -12.89 -14.77
C LYS A 129 17.55 -13.27 -13.30
N ASN A 130 18.77 -13.24 -12.75
CA ASN A 130 18.96 -13.44 -11.32
C ASN A 130 18.25 -12.36 -10.50
N GLY A 131 17.70 -12.74 -9.35
CA GLY A 131 17.13 -11.81 -8.40
C GLY A 131 18.19 -11.20 -7.50
N VAL A 132 17.86 -10.06 -6.90
CA VAL A 132 18.71 -9.33 -5.95
C VAL A 132 18.18 -9.51 -4.55
N LEU A 133 19.02 -9.99 -3.63
CA LEU A 133 18.75 -10.17 -2.20
C LEU A 133 19.67 -9.25 -1.40
N TYR A 134 19.10 -8.26 -0.71
CA TYR A 134 19.89 -7.35 0.14
C TYR A 134 20.13 -7.94 1.53
N VAL A 135 21.23 -7.53 2.19
CA VAL A 135 21.57 -7.99 3.54
C VAL A 135 20.43 -7.77 4.53
N ALA A 136 19.74 -6.64 4.46
CA ALA A 136 18.60 -6.31 5.32
C ALA A 136 17.38 -7.22 5.13
N ASP A 137 17.28 -7.87 3.97
CA ASP A 137 16.18 -8.77 3.61
C ASP A 137 16.50 -10.25 3.89
N ILE A 138 17.69 -10.55 4.46
CA ILE A 138 18.08 -11.92 4.85
C ILE A 138 17.53 -12.24 6.23
N GLU A 139 17.02 -13.44 6.41
CA GLU A 139 16.54 -13.93 7.70
C GLU A 139 17.63 -13.85 8.78
N GLY A 140 17.30 -13.31 9.95
CA GLY A 140 18.25 -13.16 11.06
C GLY A 140 19.28 -12.05 10.90
N SER A 141 19.25 -11.28 9.82
CA SER A 141 20.16 -10.15 9.65
C SER A 141 19.92 -9.05 10.70
N THR A 142 20.98 -8.36 11.06
CA THR A 142 20.97 -7.19 11.96
C THR A 142 21.59 -5.98 11.25
N LYS A 143 21.48 -4.79 11.83
CA LYS A 143 22.06 -3.56 11.24
C LYS A 143 23.57 -3.61 10.96
N ASN A 144 24.28 -4.48 11.65
CA ASN A 144 25.74 -4.62 11.54
C ASN A 144 26.14 -5.91 10.79
N SER A 145 25.17 -6.65 10.26
CA SER A 145 25.46 -7.88 9.51
C SER A 145 26.12 -7.55 8.18
N LYS A 146 27.18 -8.30 7.85
CA LYS A 146 27.84 -8.26 6.55
C LYS A 146 27.37 -9.42 5.70
N ILE A 147 27.12 -9.18 4.42
CA ILE A 147 26.52 -10.17 3.52
C ILE A 147 27.41 -11.41 3.34
N GLU A 148 28.73 -11.23 3.29
CA GLU A 148 29.70 -12.30 3.18
C GLU A 148 29.75 -13.25 4.38
N ASN A 149 29.22 -12.82 5.54
CA ASN A 149 29.10 -13.65 6.73
C ASN A 149 27.78 -14.44 6.75
N LEU A 150 26.79 -14.02 5.99
CA LEU A 150 25.45 -14.61 5.96
C LEU A 150 25.27 -15.56 4.79
N LEU A 151 25.88 -15.27 3.65
CA LEU A 151 25.71 -16.04 2.41
C LEU A 151 27.04 -16.38 1.77
N LYS A 152 27.08 -17.57 1.16
CA LYS A 152 28.21 -18.04 0.35
C LYS A 152 27.75 -18.34 -1.08
N ALA A 153 28.67 -18.24 -2.03
CA ALA A 153 28.40 -18.67 -3.40
C ALA A 153 27.99 -20.17 -3.42
N ASP A 154 27.08 -20.49 -4.32
CA ASP A 154 26.47 -21.81 -4.50
C ASP A 154 25.57 -22.30 -3.34
N GLN A 155 25.40 -21.51 -2.28
CA GLN A 155 24.47 -21.82 -1.19
C GLN A 155 23.02 -21.78 -1.69
N GLU A 156 22.22 -22.77 -1.28
CA GLU A 156 20.77 -22.78 -1.48
C GLU A 156 20.07 -21.98 -0.39
N ILE A 157 19.07 -21.22 -0.77
CA ILE A 157 18.31 -20.37 0.14
C ILE A 157 16.84 -20.25 -0.30
N LEU A 158 15.90 -20.32 0.66
CA LEU A 158 14.51 -19.94 0.40
C LEU A 158 14.42 -18.43 0.22
N VAL A 159 13.77 -18.03 -0.89
CA VAL A 159 13.55 -16.61 -1.21
C VAL A 159 12.13 -16.40 -1.71
N GLN A 160 11.56 -15.27 -1.32
CA GLN A 160 10.26 -14.79 -1.79
C GLN A 160 10.44 -13.57 -2.69
N VAL A 161 9.71 -13.52 -3.79
CA VAL A 161 9.74 -12.37 -4.69
C VAL A 161 8.94 -11.21 -4.11
N VAL A 162 9.58 -10.06 -3.91
CA VAL A 162 8.97 -8.82 -3.39
C VAL A 162 8.58 -7.87 -4.52
N LYS A 163 9.41 -7.81 -5.58
CA LYS A 163 9.14 -7.03 -6.78
C LYS A 163 9.63 -7.79 -8.01
N ASP A 164 8.84 -7.73 -9.07
CA ASP A 164 9.22 -8.30 -10.35
C ASP A 164 10.44 -7.63 -10.96
N ALA A 165 11.11 -8.33 -11.87
CA ALA A 165 12.14 -7.75 -12.71
C ALA A 165 11.55 -6.63 -13.57
N MET A 166 12.30 -5.53 -13.76
CA MET A 166 11.85 -4.38 -14.54
C MET A 166 13.01 -3.81 -15.36
N GLY A 167 12.86 -3.79 -16.67
CA GLY A 167 13.93 -3.38 -17.59
C GLY A 167 15.18 -4.22 -17.38
N GLU A 168 16.33 -3.61 -17.15
CA GLU A 168 17.60 -4.28 -16.89
C GLU A 168 17.75 -4.80 -15.45
N LYS A 169 16.84 -4.43 -14.52
CA LYS A 169 16.93 -4.82 -13.12
C LYS A 169 16.27 -6.18 -12.88
N GLY A 170 16.99 -7.08 -12.21
CA GLY A 170 16.46 -8.35 -11.72
C GLY A 170 15.38 -8.16 -10.64
N ALA A 171 14.62 -9.23 -10.39
CA ALA A 171 13.60 -9.24 -9.34
C ALA A 171 14.20 -8.95 -7.96
N ARG A 172 13.48 -8.24 -7.10
CA ARG A 172 13.88 -8.09 -5.68
C ARG A 172 13.37 -9.27 -4.88
N LEU A 173 14.27 -9.89 -4.16
CA LEU A 173 14.00 -11.04 -3.32
C LEU A 173 14.13 -10.68 -1.83
N THR A 174 13.49 -11.49 -0.98
CA THR A 174 13.66 -11.49 0.48
C THR A 174 13.79 -12.92 0.98
N GLY A 175 14.64 -13.13 1.99
CA GLY A 175 14.71 -14.38 2.76
C GLY A 175 13.75 -14.36 3.96
N GLN A 176 13.14 -13.20 4.28
CA GLN A 176 12.11 -13.10 5.30
C GLN A 176 10.75 -13.48 4.70
N ILE A 177 10.48 -14.78 4.66
CA ILE A 177 9.25 -15.32 4.08
C ILE A 177 8.03 -14.80 4.86
N SER A 178 7.00 -14.41 4.13
CA SER A 178 5.71 -14.00 4.69
C SER A 178 4.58 -14.74 4.00
N LEU A 179 3.70 -15.34 4.78
CA LEU A 179 2.52 -16.07 4.29
C LEU A 179 1.26 -15.26 4.59
N PRO A 180 0.65 -14.63 3.60
CA PRO A 180 -0.54 -13.81 3.80
C PRO A 180 -1.79 -14.65 3.88
N GLY A 181 -2.37 -14.75 5.08
CA GLY A 181 -3.71 -15.26 5.31
C GLY A 181 -4.78 -14.20 5.07
N ARG A 182 -6.00 -14.53 5.41
CA ARG A 182 -7.12 -13.61 5.30
C ARG A 182 -7.05 -12.50 6.35
N TYR A 183 -6.91 -12.87 7.61
CA TYR A 183 -6.92 -11.96 8.76
C TYR A 183 -5.53 -11.60 9.25
N LEU A 184 -4.57 -12.42 8.93
CA LEU A 184 -3.21 -12.35 9.45
C LEU A 184 -2.18 -12.51 8.35
N VAL A 185 -0.95 -12.04 8.62
CA VAL A 185 0.24 -12.44 7.87
C VAL A 185 1.14 -13.18 8.85
N LEU A 186 1.51 -14.41 8.52
CA LEU A 186 2.43 -15.23 9.31
C LEU A 186 3.86 -15.04 8.78
N ILE A 187 4.81 -14.81 9.69
CA ILE A 187 6.23 -14.65 9.36
C ILE A 187 7.01 -15.69 10.15
N PRO A 188 7.47 -16.77 9.50
CA PRO A 188 8.26 -17.79 10.15
C PRO A 188 9.55 -17.23 10.77
N ASN A 189 10.06 -17.87 11.81
CA ASN A 189 11.31 -17.54 12.50
C ASN A 189 11.44 -16.07 12.92
N SER A 190 10.32 -15.42 13.19
CA SER A 190 10.26 -14.01 13.54
C SER A 190 9.59 -13.79 14.89
N LYS A 191 10.00 -12.71 15.59
CA LYS A 191 9.32 -12.22 16.79
C LYS A 191 8.39 -11.04 16.48
N THR A 192 8.25 -10.67 15.22
CA THR A 192 7.45 -9.53 14.78
C THR A 192 6.01 -9.67 15.24
N LYS A 193 5.47 -8.61 15.82
CA LYS A 193 4.07 -8.48 16.16
C LYS A 193 3.59 -7.12 15.69
N GLY A 194 2.57 -7.12 14.87
CA GLY A 194 1.97 -5.91 14.33
C GLY A 194 0.45 -6.01 14.27
N ILE A 195 -0.23 -4.88 14.36
CA ILE A 195 -1.68 -4.78 14.15
C ILE A 195 -1.92 -3.57 13.25
N SER A 196 -2.81 -3.71 12.27
CA SER A 196 -3.15 -2.65 11.33
C SER A 196 -3.49 -1.35 12.06
N ARG A 197 -2.86 -0.25 11.62
CA ARG A 197 -3.11 1.10 12.14
C ARG A 197 -4.47 1.68 11.74
N ARG A 198 -5.17 1.05 10.79
CA ARG A 198 -6.49 1.47 10.32
C ARG A 198 -7.62 1.00 11.25
N LEU A 199 -7.34 0.06 12.14
CA LEU A 199 -8.28 -0.42 13.14
C LEU A 199 -8.39 0.59 14.29
N ALA A 200 -9.59 0.73 14.85
CA ALA A 200 -9.84 1.54 16.03
C ALA A 200 -9.05 1.01 17.24
N ASP A 201 -8.70 1.88 18.18
CA ASP A 201 -7.81 1.52 19.30
C ASP A 201 -8.39 0.42 20.19
N ASN A 202 -9.70 0.45 20.48
CA ASN A 202 -10.40 -0.59 21.23
C ASN A 202 -10.30 -1.98 20.55
N GLU A 203 -10.44 -2.01 19.23
CA GLU A 203 -10.34 -3.24 18.44
C GLU A 203 -8.89 -3.75 18.38
N ARG A 204 -7.93 -2.85 18.28
CA ARG A 204 -6.51 -3.19 18.34
C ARG A 204 -6.14 -3.83 19.67
N GLU A 205 -6.66 -3.30 20.79
CA GLU A 205 -6.45 -3.91 22.12
C GLU A 205 -7.10 -5.29 22.25
N ARG A 206 -8.32 -5.46 21.71
CA ARG A 206 -9.00 -6.75 21.68
C ARG A 206 -8.19 -7.80 20.92
N LEU A 207 -7.79 -7.47 19.69
CA LEU A 207 -6.99 -8.35 18.84
C LEU A 207 -5.61 -8.64 19.42
N ASP A 208 -4.98 -7.66 20.10
CA ASP A 208 -3.70 -7.86 20.78
C ASP A 208 -3.79 -8.93 21.87
N LYS A 209 -4.87 -8.89 22.66
CA LYS A 209 -5.13 -9.91 23.72
C LYS A 209 -5.32 -11.31 23.12
N ILE A 210 -6.08 -11.41 22.01
CA ILE A 210 -6.31 -12.69 21.34
C ILE A 210 -5.00 -13.22 20.75
N ILE A 211 -4.27 -12.41 19.99
CA ILE A 211 -3.02 -12.86 19.35
C ILE A 211 -1.97 -13.31 20.36
N ARG A 212 -1.90 -12.70 21.55
CA ARG A 212 -1.00 -13.17 22.62
C ARG A 212 -1.28 -14.59 23.06
N LYS A 213 -2.53 -15.04 22.99
CA LYS A 213 -2.92 -16.40 23.38
C LYS A 213 -2.67 -17.42 22.28
N ILE A 214 -3.02 -17.05 21.02
CA ILE A 214 -3.07 -18.02 19.92
C ILE A 214 -1.81 -18.02 19.04
N LYS A 215 -0.92 -17.02 19.18
CA LYS A 215 0.30 -16.92 18.38
C LYS A 215 1.24 -18.10 18.68
N PRO A 216 1.65 -18.89 17.67
CA PRO A 216 2.61 -19.96 17.87
C PRO A 216 4.00 -19.43 18.21
N ASN A 217 4.77 -20.24 18.94
CA ASN A 217 6.18 -19.93 19.17
C ASN A 217 6.96 -19.94 17.85
N ASN A 218 7.98 -19.11 17.75
CA ASN A 218 8.85 -18.95 16.57
C ASN A 218 8.19 -18.36 15.33
N PHE A 219 6.97 -17.80 15.44
CA PHE A 219 6.33 -17.08 14.35
C PHE A 219 6.08 -15.62 14.72
N GLY A 220 6.30 -14.73 13.77
CA GLY A 220 5.78 -13.36 13.80
C GLY A 220 4.36 -13.34 13.23
N VAL A 221 3.53 -12.41 13.71
CA VAL A 221 2.15 -12.23 13.24
C VAL A 221 1.86 -10.76 13.04
N ILE A 222 1.31 -10.43 11.87
CA ILE A 222 0.78 -9.10 11.57
C ILE A 222 -0.73 -9.23 11.32
N VAL A 223 -1.52 -8.57 12.16
CA VAL A 223 -2.99 -8.56 12.05
C VAL A 223 -3.40 -7.53 11.00
N ARG A 224 -4.22 -7.96 10.04
CA ARG A 224 -4.73 -7.15 8.95
C ARG A 224 -6.01 -6.39 9.35
N THR A 225 -6.39 -5.40 8.57
CA THR A 225 -7.65 -4.66 8.78
C THR A 225 -8.88 -5.57 8.66
N ALA A 226 -8.81 -6.60 7.82
CA ALA A 226 -9.87 -7.59 7.64
C ALA A 226 -10.21 -8.41 8.91
N ALA A 227 -9.38 -8.33 9.96
CA ALA A 227 -9.61 -8.98 11.25
C ALA A 227 -10.58 -8.22 12.16
N GLU A 228 -11.11 -7.05 11.72
CA GLU A 228 -12.07 -6.27 12.50
C GLU A 228 -13.34 -7.08 12.81
N GLY A 229 -13.70 -7.17 14.10
CA GLY A 229 -14.86 -7.91 14.57
C GLY A 229 -14.77 -9.45 14.49
N VAL A 230 -13.65 -10.00 14.02
CA VAL A 230 -13.46 -11.45 13.82
C VAL A 230 -13.28 -12.16 15.16
N SER A 231 -13.84 -13.38 15.29
CA SER A 231 -13.73 -14.19 16.49
C SER A 231 -12.33 -14.76 16.73
N GLU A 232 -12.05 -15.18 17.97
CA GLU A 232 -10.78 -15.84 18.33
C GLU A 232 -10.62 -17.16 17.54
N GLU A 233 -11.70 -17.91 17.35
CA GLU A 233 -11.73 -19.18 16.62
C GLU A 233 -11.33 -18.99 15.15
N SER A 234 -11.91 -18.00 14.47
CA SER A 234 -11.60 -17.72 13.06
C SER A 234 -10.13 -17.29 12.87
N LEU A 235 -9.60 -16.51 13.81
CA LEU A 235 -8.18 -16.14 13.81
C LEU A 235 -7.27 -17.33 14.04
N LYS A 236 -7.68 -18.26 14.92
CA LYS A 236 -6.93 -19.48 15.19
C LYS A 236 -6.89 -20.39 13.96
N VAL A 237 -8.03 -20.58 13.28
CA VAL A 237 -8.11 -21.36 12.03
C VAL A 237 -7.19 -20.77 10.95
N ASP A 238 -7.16 -19.44 10.80
CA ASP A 238 -6.28 -18.77 9.83
C ASP A 238 -4.80 -19.02 10.15
N ILE A 239 -4.41 -18.94 11.44
CA ILE A 239 -3.03 -19.25 11.88
C ILE A 239 -2.68 -20.72 11.62
N GLU A 240 -3.54 -21.66 12.00
CA GLU A 240 -3.28 -23.09 11.84
C GLU A 240 -3.07 -23.46 10.38
N LYS A 241 -3.88 -22.89 9.48
CA LYS A 241 -3.74 -23.06 8.03
C LYS A 241 -2.40 -22.51 7.52
N LEU A 242 -2.00 -21.32 7.95
CA LEU A 242 -0.72 -20.72 7.56
C LEU A 242 0.49 -21.50 8.11
N VAL A 243 0.38 -22.06 9.31
CA VAL A 243 1.42 -22.93 9.88
C VAL A 243 1.56 -24.22 9.08
N GLU A 244 0.44 -24.80 8.61
CA GLU A 244 0.47 -26.00 7.77
C GLU A 244 1.08 -25.69 6.38
N GLU A 245 0.71 -24.55 5.81
CA GLU A 245 1.32 -24.04 4.57
C GLU A 245 2.84 -23.86 4.74
N TRP A 246 3.28 -23.27 5.86
CA TRP A 246 4.70 -23.14 6.16
C TRP A 246 5.42 -24.48 6.27
N LYS A 247 4.81 -25.49 6.91
CA LYS A 247 5.40 -26.83 6.96
C LYS A 247 5.63 -27.41 5.57
N THR A 248 4.69 -27.20 4.65
CA THR A 248 4.83 -27.63 3.25
C THR A 248 5.97 -26.86 2.56
N VAL A 249 6.04 -25.53 2.74
CA VAL A 249 7.09 -24.68 2.17
C VAL A 249 8.47 -25.04 2.74
N SER A 250 8.57 -25.30 4.03
CA SER A 250 9.84 -25.58 4.70
C SER A 250 10.37 -27.01 4.49
N ASN A 251 9.53 -27.92 4.01
CA ASN A 251 9.88 -29.33 3.76
C ASN A 251 10.43 -29.54 2.34
N TYR A 252 11.37 -28.70 1.92
CA TYR A 252 12.08 -28.84 0.64
C TYR A 252 13.34 -29.69 0.79
N GLN A 253 13.77 -30.36 -0.29
CA GLN A 253 15.01 -31.12 -0.32
C GLN A 253 16.15 -30.26 -0.88
N SER A 254 17.30 -30.31 -0.24
CA SER A 254 18.54 -29.71 -0.75
C SER A 254 18.97 -30.38 -2.06
N GLY A 255 19.54 -29.60 -2.97
CA GLY A 255 20.02 -30.07 -4.28
C GLY A 255 19.06 -29.78 -5.43
N ASP A 256 17.86 -29.32 -5.15
CA ASP A 256 16.82 -29.04 -6.17
C ASP A 256 16.85 -27.58 -6.71
N ALA A 257 17.69 -26.71 -6.17
CA ALA A 257 17.71 -25.29 -6.56
C ALA A 257 18.26 -25.07 -7.99
N PRO A 258 17.64 -24.23 -8.83
CA PRO A 258 16.46 -23.38 -8.51
C PRO A 258 15.12 -24.09 -8.72
N LYS A 259 14.17 -23.96 -7.79
CA LYS A 259 12.85 -24.60 -7.85
C LYS A 259 11.75 -23.72 -7.26
N LEU A 260 10.59 -23.65 -7.92
CA LEU A 260 9.39 -23.04 -7.35
C LEU A 260 8.82 -23.94 -6.24
N ILE A 261 8.75 -23.43 -5.02
CA ILE A 261 8.24 -24.18 -3.85
C ILE A 261 6.76 -23.83 -3.58
N HIS A 262 6.43 -22.54 -3.64
CA HIS A 262 5.05 -22.07 -3.42
C HIS A 262 4.69 -21.02 -4.47
N LYS A 263 3.51 -21.19 -5.05
CA LYS A 263 2.95 -20.24 -6.03
C LYS A 263 1.83 -19.44 -5.39
N GLU A 264 1.94 -18.11 -5.47
CA GLU A 264 0.89 -17.20 -5.03
C GLU A 264 -0.43 -17.48 -5.81
N PRO A 265 -1.59 -17.48 -5.17
CA PRO A 265 -2.88 -17.67 -5.82
C PRO A 265 -3.16 -16.65 -6.94
N ASP A 266 -4.12 -16.99 -7.81
CA ASP A 266 -4.61 -16.10 -8.87
C ASP A 266 -5.12 -14.76 -8.29
N VAL A 267 -5.12 -13.71 -9.15
CA VAL A 267 -5.51 -12.35 -8.77
C VAL A 267 -6.90 -12.29 -8.13
N SER A 268 -7.84 -13.12 -8.56
CA SER A 268 -9.19 -13.19 -7.99
C SER A 268 -9.18 -13.62 -6.52
N ILE A 269 -8.47 -14.69 -6.20
CA ILE A 269 -8.32 -15.19 -4.82
C ILE A 269 -7.53 -14.18 -3.98
N LYS A 270 -6.49 -13.57 -4.55
CA LYS A 270 -5.69 -12.55 -3.88
C LYS A 270 -6.54 -11.34 -3.51
N VAL A 271 -7.32 -10.80 -4.45
CA VAL A 271 -8.20 -9.64 -4.19
C VAL A 271 -9.30 -9.99 -3.18
N ILE A 272 -9.89 -11.18 -3.26
CA ILE A 272 -10.85 -11.65 -2.25
C ILE A 272 -10.21 -11.71 -0.86
N ARG A 273 -9.04 -12.32 -0.75
CA ARG A 273 -8.28 -12.41 0.51
C ARG A 273 -7.97 -11.02 1.08
N GLU A 274 -7.70 -10.04 0.24
CA GLU A 274 -7.29 -8.71 0.66
C GLU A 274 -8.45 -7.76 0.96
N HIS A 275 -9.56 -7.86 0.24
CA HIS A 275 -10.61 -6.85 0.26
C HIS A 275 -11.97 -7.33 0.74
N LEU A 276 -12.32 -8.62 0.51
CA LEU A 276 -13.66 -9.10 0.82
C LEU A 276 -13.92 -9.08 2.34
N ASN A 277 -14.98 -8.39 2.77
CA ASN A 277 -15.42 -8.28 4.16
C ASN A 277 -16.93 -8.02 4.22
N SER A 278 -17.48 -7.81 5.40
CA SER A 278 -18.92 -7.59 5.65
C SER A 278 -19.51 -6.34 4.98
N THR A 279 -18.67 -5.43 4.45
CA THR A 279 -19.13 -4.25 3.69
C THR A 279 -19.56 -4.59 2.27
N PHE A 280 -19.20 -5.79 1.78
CA PHE A 280 -19.62 -6.25 0.47
C PHE A 280 -21.02 -6.87 0.54
N LYS A 281 -21.87 -6.49 -0.43
CA LYS A 281 -23.21 -7.06 -0.59
C LYS A 281 -23.27 -8.18 -1.61
N LYS A 282 -22.32 -8.22 -2.55
CA LYS A 282 -22.32 -9.17 -3.66
C LYS A 282 -20.95 -9.34 -4.28
N VAL A 283 -20.65 -10.58 -4.66
CA VAL A 283 -19.49 -10.97 -5.49
C VAL A 283 -20.06 -11.73 -6.70
N LEU A 284 -19.87 -11.17 -7.90
CA LEU A 284 -20.34 -11.77 -9.15
C LEU A 284 -19.16 -12.30 -9.95
N ILE A 285 -19.28 -13.52 -10.46
CA ILE A 285 -18.23 -14.20 -11.20
C ILE A 285 -18.81 -14.82 -12.46
N ASP A 286 -18.32 -14.41 -13.64
CA ASP A 286 -18.85 -14.85 -14.94
C ASP A 286 -18.40 -16.26 -15.35
N LYS A 287 -17.20 -16.69 -14.96
CA LYS A 287 -16.67 -18.00 -15.32
C LYS A 287 -16.99 -19.05 -14.24
N LYS A 288 -17.75 -20.08 -14.60
CA LYS A 288 -18.21 -21.13 -13.68
C LYS A 288 -17.04 -21.79 -12.91
N SER A 289 -15.97 -22.17 -13.60
CA SER A 289 -14.81 -22.80 -12.93
C SER A 289 -14.15 -21.90 -11.90
N GLN A 290 -14.10 -20.57 -12.16
CA GLN A 290 -13.55 -19.61 -11.23
C GLN A 290 -14.51 -19.33 -10.06
N HIS A 291 -15.82 -19.29 -10.34
CA HIS A 291 -16.84 -19.22 -9.30
C HIS A 291 -16.69 -20.39 -8.30
N ASP A 292 -16.54 -21.63 -8.80
CA ASP A 292 -16.43 -22.79 -7.93
C ASP A 292 -15.14 -22.75 -7.09
N GLN A 293 -14.01 -22.33 -7.66
CA GLN A 293 -12.75 -22.11 -6.93
C GLN A 293 -12.89 -21.03 -5.85
N VAL A 294 -13.49 -19.89 -6.18
CA VAL A 294 -13.73 -18.80 -5.23
C VAL A 294 -14.66 -19.23 -4.12
N LYS A 295 -15.74 -19.93 -4.47
CA LYS A 295 -16.73 -20.43 -3.52
C LYS A 295 -16.12 -21.42 -2.53
N GLU A 296 -15.27 -22.33 -3.01
CA GLU A 296 -14.52 -23.25 -2.15
C GLU A 296 -13.56 -22.50 -1.23
N TYR A 297 -12.81 -21.53 -1.76
CA TYR A 297 -11.92 -20.70 -0.96
C TYR A 297 -12.66 -19.94 0.14
N VAL A 298 -13.78 -19.27 -0.20
CA VAL A 298 -14.59 -18.50 0.76
C VAL A 298 -15.23 -19.43 1.79
N LYS A 299 -15.72 -20.62 1.39
CA LYS A 299 -16.25 -21.63 2.32
C LYS A 299 -15.24 -22.06 3.39
N LEU A 300 -13.97 -22.17 3.00
CA LEU A 300 -12.87 -22.56 3.92
C LEU A 300 -12.36 -21.42 4.79
N THR A 301 -12.47 -20.17 4.32
CA THR A 301 -11.84 -19.01 5.00
C THR A 301 -12.84 -18.07 5.65
N SER A 302 -14.10 -18.07 5.21
CA SER A 302 -15.10 -17.08 5.62
C SER A 302 -16.51 -17.56 5.29
N PRO A 303 -16.96 -18.64 5.91
CA PRO A 303 -18.27 -19.23 5.63
C PRO A 303 -19.43 -18.26 5.83
N GLU A 304 -19.26 -17.25 6.69
CA GLU A 304 -20.27 -16.23 7.02
C GLU A 304 -20.63 -15.29 5.85
N ILE A 305 -19.80 -15.24 4.82
CA ILE A 305 -20.04 -14.41 3.62
C ILE A 305 -20.19 -15.24 2.34
N LEU A 306 -20.41 -16.54 2.48
CA LEU A 306 -20.57 -17.45 1.34
C LEU A 306 -21.80 -17.10 0.49
N ASP A 307 -22.87 -16.65 1.12
CA ASP A 307 -24.16 -16.35 0.49
C ASP A 307 -24.12 -15.15 -0.47
N ILE A 308 -23.07 -14.32 -0.40
CA ILE A 308 -22.94 -13.19 -1.33
C ILE A 308 -22.15 -13.53 -2.60
N VAL A 309 -21.64 -14.76 -2.74
CA VAL A 309 -20.84 -15.21 -3.89
C VAL A 309 -21.74 -15.91 -4.89
N ASP A 310 -22.04 -15.23 -5.99
CA ASP A 310 -22.95 -15.68 -7.03
C ASP A 310 -22.23 -15.90 -8.37
N HIS A 311 -22.70 -16.89 -9.11
CA HIS A 311 -22.37 -17.04 -10.52
C HIS A 311 -23.21 -16.07 -11.35
N TYR A 312 -22.54 -15.33 -12.24
CA TYR A 312 -23.20 -14.45 -13.20
C TYR A 312 -23.41 -15.20 -14.51
N ASP A 313 -24.67 -15.39 -14.88
CA ASP A 313 -25.09 -16.08 -16.12
C ASP A 313 -26.14 -15.19 -16.81
N ASP A 314 -25.66 -14.21 -17.59
CA ASP A 314 -26.50 -13.31 -18.38
C ASP A 314 -25.93 -13.25 -19.81
N GLN A 315 -26.75 -12.89 -20.79
CA GLN A 315 -26.35 -12.70 -22.21
C GLN A 315 -25.37 -11.53 -22.38
N LEU A 316 -25.50 -10.50 -21.53
CA LEU A 316 -24.60 -9.36 -21.55
C LEU A 316 -23.38 -9.65 -20.66
N GLY A 317 -22.19 -9.38 -21.17
CA GLY A 317 -20.95 -9.58 -20.41
C GLY A 317 -20.95 -8.82 -19.07
N LEU A 318 -20.39 -9.44 -18.03
CA LEU A 318 -20.40 -8.88 -16.67
C LEU A 318 -19.84 -7.45 -16.60
N PHE A 319 -18.70 -7.21 -17.23
CA PHE A 319 -18.05 -5.89 -17.22
C PHE A 319 -18.77 -4.87 -18.12
N GLU A 320 -19.40 -5.33 -19.19
CA GLU A 320 -20.25 -4.52 -20.04
C GLU A 320 -21.51 -4.05 -19.32
N ARG A 321 -22.17 -4.96 -18.58
CA ARG A 321 -23.36 -4.66 -17.76
C ARG A 321 -23.15 -3.54 -16.76
N TYR A 322 -21.95 -3.45 -16.19
CA TYR A 322 -21.58 -2.47 -15.18
C TYR A 322 -20.75 -1.30 -15.75
N HIS A 323 -20.61 -1.20 -17.08
CA HIS A 323 -19.83 -0.15 -17.76
C HIS A 323 -18.40 0.00 -17.23
N ILE A 324 -17.74 -1.11 -16.89
CA ILE A 324 -16.41 -1.08 -16.25
C ILE A 324 -15.36 -0.52 -17.21
N GLU A 325 -15.35 -0.97 -18.47
CA GLU A 325 -14.36 -0.52 -19.46
C GLU A 325 -14.49 0.99 -19.74
N ASP A 326 -15.72 1.54 -19.77
CA ASP A 326 -15.95 2.97 -19.96
C ASP A 326 -15.46 3.79 -18.76
N GLN A 327 -15.67 3.28 -17.56
CA GLN A 327 -15.17 3.91 -16.33
C GLN A 327 -13.63 3.89 -16.28
N ILE A 328 -12.98 2.79 -16.71
CA ILE A 328 -11.52 2.70 -16.82
C ILE A 328 -10.99 3.73 -17.84
N LYS A 329 -11.57 3.78 -19.04
CA LYS A 329 -11.18 4.76 -20.07
C LYS A 329 -11.29 6.18 -19.52
N LYS A 330 -12.41 6.51 -18.87
CA LYS A 330 -12.63 7.81 -18.26
C LYS A 330 -11.60 8.11 -17.15
N ALA A 331 -11.24 7.12 -16.34
CA ALA A 331 -10.25 7.29 -15.26
C ALA A 331 -8.81 7.47 -15.80
N LEU A 332 -8.52 6.96 -16.99
CA LEU A 332 -7.22 7.09 -17.65
C LEU A 332 -7.15 8.28 -18.60
N ASP A 333 -8.23 9.05 -18.75
CA ASP A 333 -8.24 10.25 -19.59
C ASP A 333 -7.32 11.32 -19.00
N ARG A 334 -6.62 12.05 -19.87
CA ARG A 334 -5.81 13.20 -19.50
C ARG A 334 -6.63 14.27 -18.78
N LYS A 335 -7.93 14.40 -19.14
CA LYS A 335 -8.85 15.40 -18.62
C LYS A 335 -9.84 14.77 -17.65
N VAL A 336 -9.83 15.24 -16.41
CA VAL A 336 -10.76 14.80 -15.35
C VAL A 336 -11.75 15.91 -15.06
N TRP A 337 -13.03 15.65 -15.31
CA TRP A 337 -14.11 16.58 -15.02
C TRP A 337 -14.47 16.55 -13.53
N LEU A 338 -14.65 17.74 -12.95
CA LEU A 338 -14.99 17.94 -11.58
C LEU A 338 -16.51 18.16 -11.41
N PRO A 339 -17.13 17.69 -10.31
CA PRO A 339 -18.55 17.91 -10.07
C PRO A 339 -18.95 19.40 -10.06
N SER A 340 -18.02 20.29 -9.71
CA SER A 340 -18.20 21.75 -9.72
C SER A 340 -18.32 22.34 -11.14
N GLY A 341 -17.99 21.58 -12.21
CA GLY A 341 -17.95 22.06 -13.59
C GLY A 341 -16.56 22.53 -14.03
N GLY A 342 -15.57 22.49 -13.14
CA GLY A 342 -14.15 22.63 -13.48
C GLY A 342 -13.57 21.34 -14.06
N HIS A 343 -12.28 21.33 -14.31
CA HIS A 343 -11.57 20.12 -14.73
C HIS A 343 -10.08 20.17 -14.39
N LEU A 344 -9.49 19.00 -14.23
CA LEU A 344 -8.05 18.80 -14.10
C LEU A 344 -7.47 18.36 -15.44
N ILE A 345 -6.26 18.78 -15.72
CA ILE A 345 -5.41 18.20 -16.76
C ILE A 345 -4.22 17.55 -16.08
N ILE A 346 -4.03 16.25 -16.30
CA ILE A 346 -2.97 15.48 -15.64
C ILE A 346 -1.98 15.04 -16.72
N ASP A 347 -0.77 15.58 -16.67
CA ASP A 347 0.32 15.27 -17.59
C ASP A 347 1.47 14.57 -16.85
N ARG A 348 1.83 13.39 -17.34
CA ARG A 348 2.99 12.65 -16.84
C ARG A 348 4.19 12.96 -17.74
N THR A 349 5.24 13.51 -17.13
CA THR A 349 6.53 13.74 -17.79
C THR A 349 7.54 12.64 -17.35
N GLU A 350 8.74 12.71 -17.89
CA GLU A 350 9.82 11.76 -17.53
C GLU A 350 10.13 11.74 -16.01
N ALA A 351 10.13 12.90 -15.37
CA ALA A 351 10.59 13.05 -13.99
C ALA A 351 9.49 13.42 -12.99
N LEU A 352 8.33 13.90 -13.43
CA LEU A 352 7.26 14.40 -12.55
C LEU A 352 5.87 14.27 -13.20
N THR A 353 4.83 14.39 -12.39
CA THR A 353 3.46 14.53 -12.86
C THR A 353 3.00 15.97 -12.61
N VAL A 354 2.51 16.62 -13.65
CA VAL A 354 1.95 17.99 -13.60
C VAL A 354 0.43 17.88 -13.57
N ILE A 355 -0.20 18.62 -12.66
CA ILE A 355 -1.66 18.70 -12.55
C ILE A 355 -2.05 20.17 -12.67
N ASP A 356 -2.75 20.51 -13.74
CA ASP A 356 -3.31 21.85 -13.98
C ASP A 356 -4.80 21.84 -13.58
N VAL A 357 -5.23 22.85 -12.84
CA VAL A 357 -6.60 22.98 -12.33
C VAL A 357 -7.32 24.11 -13.07
N ASN A 358 -8.35 23.76 -13.80
CA ASN A 358 -9.13 24.71 -14.60
C ASN A 358 -10.51 24.93 -13.97
N THR A 359 -10.90 26.17 -13.79
CA THR A 359 -12.23 26.52 -13.26
C THR A 359 -13.38 26.10 -14.19
N GLY A 360 -13.10 26.05 -15.52
CA GLY A 360 -14.11 25.72 -16.52
C GLY A 360 -15.30 26.66 -16.48
N LYS A 361 -16.49 26.10 -16.25
CA LYS A 361 -17.73 26.87 -16.07
C LYS A 361 -17.99 27.26 -14.60
N PHE A 362 -17.13 26.86 -13.68
CA PHE A 362 -17.30 27.17 -12.27
C PHE A 362 -16.82 28.59 -12.00
N VAL A 363 -17.73 29.41 -11.51
CA VAL A 363 -17.46 30.76 -11.04
C VAL A 363 -17.89 30.80 -9.57
N GLY A 364 -16.93 30.97 -8.67
CA GLY A 364 -17.24 31.09 -7.23
C GLY A 364 -18.20 32.27 -6.94
N LYS A 365 -18.83 32.23 -5.77
CA LYS A 365 -19.85 33.20 -5.42
C LYS A 365 -19.32 34.44 -4.71
N ASN A 366 -18.29 34.31 -3.89
CA ASN A 366 -17.89 35.36 -2.93
C ASN A 366 -16.45 35.84 -3.08
N SER A 367 -15.47 34.95 -3.29
CA SER A 367 -14.07 35.33 -3.41
C SER A 367 -13.27 34.35 -4.28
N LEU A 368 -12.11 34.81 -4.78
CA LEU A 368 -11.18 33.96 -5.50
C LEU A 368 -10.66 32.81 -4.62
N GLU A 369 -10.39 33.10 -3.34
CA GLU A 369 -9.90 32.11 -2.39
C GLU A 369 -10.91 30.98 -2.16
N GLU A 370 -12.21 31.32 -2.01
CA GLU A 370 -13.29 30.36 -1.89
C GLU A 370 -13.44 29.52 -3.16
N THR A 371 -13.34 30.15 -4.33
CA THR A 371 -13.38 29.46 -5.63
C THR A 371 -12.25 28.44 -5.75
N VAL A 372 -11.01 28.82 -5.41
CA VAL A 372 -9.85 27.94 -5.42
C VAL A 372 -10.00 26.81 -4.39
N TYR A 373 -10.54 27.14 -3.22
CA TYR A 373 -10.79 26.16 -2.15
C TYR A 373 -11.82 25.10 -2.57
N GLU A 374 -12.98 25.51 -3.09
CA GLU A 374 -14.00 24.58 -3.59
C GLU A 374 -13.52 23.73 -4.74
N LEU A 375 -12.72 24.27 -5.65
CA LEU A 375 -12.11 23.52 -6.75
C LEU A 375 -11.03 22.54 -6.27
N SER A 376 -10.22 22.92 -5.29
CA SER A 376 -9.05 22.15 -4.88
C SER A 376 -9.39 21.09 -3.82
N LEU A 377 -10.29 21.36 -2.88
CA LEU A 377 -10.59 20.48 -1.75
C LEU A 377 -11.61 19.39 -2.05
N ILE A 378 -12.52 19.61 -2.99
CA ILE A 378 -13.47 18.57 -3.41
C ILE A 378 -12.73 17.31 -3.92
N HIS A 379 -11.46 17.42 -4.31
CA HIS A 379 -10.69 16.35 -4.96
C HIS A 379 -9.56 15.77 -4.11
N ILE A 380 -9.25 16.39 -3.01
CA ILE A 380 -8.33 15.88 -2.01
C ILE A 380 -9.05 14.97 -1.03
#